data_cb68a0a88aa6136fcafa27645dc9750b
#
_entry.id   cb68a0a88aa6136fcafa27645dc9750b
#
_cell.length_a   1.000
_cell.length_b   1.000
_cell.length_c   1.000
_cell.angle_alpha   90.00
_cell.angle_beta   90.00
_cell.angle_gamma   90.00
#
_symmetry.space_group_name_H-M   'P 1'
#
loop_
_entity.id
_entity.type
_entity.pdbx_description
1 polymer ?
#
loop_
_entity_poly.entity_id
_entity_poly.type
_entity_poly.pdbx_seq_one_letter_code
_entity_poly.pdbx_strand_id
1 'polypeptide(L)'
;MAKKKRNRSSWVQDYFFLIVPQPFEDELLSSWITRVALEHKRQLSIFLTLFVKKEGSQISRTDIDFLYDEKLYEALVNKSNLTKEDIFKMSLRSEEGFLYICNNCLYPPNEIRRLVDKRNHYGLMYCPKCLAEDRIQYKKKKWRYQFYNVCTKHEIFLTDRCWV
;
A
#
# COMPACT_ATOMS: atom_id res chain seq x y z
N MET A 1 6.42 -38.49 29.39
CA MET A 1 5.31 -38.23 28.44
C MET A 1 5.55 -36.89 27.76
N ALA A 2 6.02 -36.91 26.53
CA ALA A 2 6.31 -35.69 25.76
C ALA A 2 5.02 -35.19 25.08
N LYS A 3 4.58 -33.96 25.42
CA LYS A 3 3.45 -33.30 24.76
C LYS A 3 3.83 -32.95 23.31
N LYS A 4 3.29 -33.65 22.35
CA LYS A 4 3.40 -33.38 20.91
C LYS A 4 2.80 -31.99 20.64
N LYS A 5 3.65 -30.98 20.39
CA LYS A 5 3.19 -29.66 19.91
C LYS A 5 2.48 -29.87 18.57
N ARG A 6 1.16 -29.68 18.54
CA ARG A 6 0.39 -29.62 17.31
C ARG A 6 0.90 -28.45 16.46
N ASN A 7 1.51 -28.79 15.35
CA ASN A 7 1.97 -27.80 14.37
C ASN A 7 0.72 -27.22 13.67
N ARG A 8 0.28 -26.04 14.11
CA ARG A 8 -0.89 -25.33 13.56
C ARG A 8 -0.59 -24.58 12.25
N SER A 9 0.61 -24.76 11.68
CA SER A 9 1.12 -23.89 10.63
C SER A 9 0.90 -24.38 9.20
N SER A 10 0.39 -25.59 8.95
CA SER A 10 0.31 -26.14 7.59
C SER A 10 -0.94 -25.76 6.77
N TRP A 11 -1.99 -25.24 7.40
CA TRP A 11 -3.29 -25.03 6.73
C TRP A 11 -3.47 -23.63 6.11
N VAL A 12 -2.52 -22.72 6.26
CA VAL A 12 -2.64 -21.30 5.84
C VAL A 12 -1.70 -20.95 4.69
N GLN A 13 -0.88 -21.89 4.25
CA GLN A 13 0.16 -21.63 3.25
C GLN A 13 -0.35 -21.52 1.80
N ASP A 14 -1.56 -21.98 1.49
CA ASP A 14 -2.04 -22.13 0.11
C ASP A 14 -3.27 -21.27 -0.24
N TYR A 15 -3.57 -20.22 0.54
CA TYR A 15 -4.68 -19.34 0.16
C TYR A 15 -4.21 -18.28 -0.84
N PHE A 16 -4.54 -18.50 -2.10
CA PHE A 16 -4.59 -17.46 -3.10
C PHE A 16 -5.68 -16.45 -2.73
N PHE A 17 -5.49 -15.20 -3.10
CA PHE A 17 -6.59 -14.24 -3.03
C PHE A 17 -7.69 -14.69 -4.00
N LEU A 18 -8.88 -14.97 -3.49
CA LEU A 18 -9.99 -15.42 -4.31
C LEU A 18 -10.45 -14.36 -5.31
N ILE A 19 -10.37 -13.10 -4.88
CA ILE A 19 -10.75 -11.94 -5.68
C ILE A 19 -9.58 -10.96 -5.64
N VAL A 20 -8.98 -10.72 -6.80
CA VAL A 20 -7.87 -9.77 -6.98
C VAL A 20 -8.34 -8.67 -7.91
N PRO A 21 -8.72 -7.49 -7.38
CA PRO A 21 -9.07 -6.35 -8.22
C PRO A 21 -7.83 -5.89 -9.01
N GLN A 22 -8.02 -5.56 -10.28
CA GLN A 22 -6.95 -4.97 -11.08
C GLN A 22 -6.52 -3.63 -10.48
N PRO A 23 -5.21 -3.35 -10.38
CA PRO A 23 -4.74 -2.05 -9.93
C PRO A 23 -5.06 -0.97 -10.99
N PHE A 24 -5.31 0.25 -10.52
CA PHE A 24 -5.39 1.42 -11.39
C PHE A 24 -3.98 1.94 -11.67
N GLU A 25 -3.80 2.64 -12.78
CA GLU A 25 -2.50 3.11 -13.26
C GLU A 25 -1.72 3.95 -12.23
N ASP A 26 -2.40 4.82 -11.50
CA ASP A 26 -1.81 5.72 -10.49
C ASP A 26 -2.16 5.33 -9.05
N GLU A 27 -2.55 4.07 -8.82
CA GLU A 27 -2.98 3.61 -7.50
C GLU A 27 -1.79 3.35 -6.57
N LEU A 28 -1.95 3.72 -5.29
CA LEU A 28 -1.02 3.36 -4.22
C LEU A 28 -1.12 1.88 -3.86
N LEU A 29 0.00 1.26 -3.53
CA LEU A 29 0.06 -0.12 -3.06
C LEU A 29 -0.83 -0.37 -1.83
N SER A 30 -0.78 0.54 -0.85
CA SER A 30 -1.65 0.47 0.33
C SER A 30 -3.13 0.54 -0.02
N SER A 31 -3.50 1.33 -1.03
CA SER A 31 -4.86 1.44 -1.54
C SER A 31 -5.31 0.13 -2.17
N TRP A 32 -4.50 -0.42 -3.06
CA TRP A 32 -4.79 -1.69 -3.72
C TRP A 32 -4.96 -2.83 -2.71
N ILE A 33 -4.04 -2.96 -1.74
CA ILE A 33 -4.15 -3.97 -0.67
C ILE A 33 -5.43 -3.77 0.14
N THR A 34 -5.82 -2.51 0.40
CA THR A 34 -7.08 -2.22 1.09
C THR A 34 -8.28 -2.71 0.28
N ARG A 35 -8.30 -2.49 -1.03
CA ARG A 35 -9.37 -2.99 -1.91
C ARG A 35 -9.40 -4.53 -1.91
N VAL A 36 -8.25 -5.20 -1.99
CA VAL A 36 -8.18 -6.66 -1.87
C VAL A 36 -8.76 -7.12 -0.53
N ALA A 37 -8.41 -6.46 0.58
CA ALA A 37 -8.94 -6.81 1.90
C ALA A 37 -10.46 -6.62 1.98
N LEU A 38 -10.99 -5.55 1.39
CA LEU A 38 -12.44 -5.28 1.34
C LEU A 38 -13.20 -6.33 0.53
N GLU A 39 -12.67 -6.76 -0.62
CA GLU A 39 -13.25 -7.86 -1.40
C GLU A 39 -13.34 -9.16 -0.60
N HIS A 40 -12.38 -9.39 0.29
CA HIS A 40 -12.38 -10.53 1.21
C HIS A 40 -13.16 -10.27 2.50
N LYS A 41 -13.89 -9.14 2.61
CA LYS A 41 -14.66 -8.74 3.80
C LYS A 41 -13.80 -8.75 5.08
N ARG A 42 -12.55 -8.28 4.99
CA ARG A 42 -11.59 -8.23 6.08
C ARG A 42 -11.10 -6.80 6.31
N GLN A 43 -10.84 -6.49 7.58
CA GLN A 43 -10.11 -5.27 7.90
C GLN A 43 -8.66 -5.39 7.44
N LEU A 44 -8.07 -4.29 6.96
CA LEU A 44 -6.71 -4.26 6.43
C LEU A 44 -5.67 -4.81 7.42
N SER A 45 -5.77 -4.45 8.71
CA SER A 45 -4.86 -4.93 9.75
C SER A 45 -4.90 -6.45 9.93
N ILE A 46 -6.10 -7.03 9.89
CA ILE A 46 -6.30 -8.48 9.98
C ILE A 46 -5.78 -9.14 8.71
N PHE A 47 -6.09 -8.57 7.55
CA PHE A 47 -5.64 -9.07 6.25
C PHE A 47 -4.10 -9.12 6.19
N LEU A 48 -3.43 -8.03 6.51
CA LEU A 48 -1.97 -7.96 6.56
C LEU A 48 -1.37 -8.96 7.56
N THR A 49 -2.01 -9.15 8.73
CA THR A 49 -1.54 -10.11 9.72
C THR A 49 -1.64 -11.54 9.22
N LEU A 50 -2.71 -11.89 8.56
CA LEU A 50 -2.96 -13.26 8.08
C LEU A 50 -2.12 -13.63 6.85
N PHE A 51 -1.95 -12.70 5.93
CA PHE A 51 -1.39 -12.98 4.61
C PHE A 51 0.04 -12.50 4.40
N VAL A 52 0.49 -11.54 5.20
CA VAL A 52 1.80 -10.91 5.02
C VAL A 52 2.72 -11.09 6.22
N LYS A 53 2.21 -10.89 7.44
CA LYS A 53 3.04 -10.95 8.66
C LYS A 53 3.60 -12.34 8.96
N LYS A 54 2.95 -13.41 8.50
CA LYS A 54 3.44 -14.79 8.67
C LYS A 54 4.76 -15.05 7.96
N GLU A 55 5.10 -14.27 6.97
CA GLU A 55 6.32 -14.41 6.18
C GLU A 55 7.48 -13.58 6.72
N GLY A 56 7.33 -12.99 7.92
CA GLY A 56 8.40 -12.28 8.63
C GLY A 56 8.60 -10.84 8.19
N SER A 57 7.65 -10.24 7.46
CA SER A 57 7.74 -8.85 7.10
C SER A 57 7.36 -7.93 8.27
N GLN A 58 8.08 -6.80 8.41
CA GLN A 58 7.89 -5.84 9.52
C GLN A 58 6.89 -4.73 9.19
N ILE A 59 5.78 -5.05 8.52
CA ILE A 59 4.82 -4.07 7.99
C ILE A 59 4.15 -3.18 9.04
N SER A 60 4.15 -3.57 10.31
CA SER A 60 3.31 -2.91 11.33
C SER A 60 3.72 -1.48 11.70
N ARG A 61 4.89 -0.99 11.28
CA ARG A 61 5.42 0.35 11.64
C ARG A 61 6.00 1.15 10.48
N THR A 62 5.97 0.61 9.28
CA THR A 62 6.59 1.22 8.10
C THR A 62 5.52 1.63 7.09
N ASP A 63 5.82 2.68 6.36
CA ASP A 63 5.02 3.12 5.24
C ASP A 63 5.11 2.08 4.11
N ILE A 64 4.07 1.31 3.93
CA ILE A 64 4.01 0.21 2.96
C ILE A 64 4.18 0.71 1.51
N ASP A 65 3.79 1.94 1.24
CA ASP A 65 3.90 2.52 -0.09
C ASP A 65 5.35 2.87 -0.44
N PHE A 66 6.20 3.04 0.59
CA PHE A 66 7.61 3.37 0.41
C PHE A 66 8.54 2.20 0.75
N LEU A 67 8.06 1.24 1.54
CA LEU A 67 8.87 0.10 1.95
C LEU A 67 9.14 -0.83 0.77
N TYR A 68 10.42 -1.08 0.49
CA TYR A 68 10.81 -2.22 -0.33
C TYR A 68 11.09 -3.40 0.60
N ASP A 69 10.14 -4.30 0.72
CA ASP A 69 10.29 -5.57 1.44
C ASP A 69 10.10 -6.72 0.44
N GLU A 70 11.18 -7.40 0.12
CA GLU A 70 11.20 -8.53 -0.82
C GLU A 70 10.15 -9.58 -0.46
N LYS A 71 10.05 -9.90 0.84
CA LYS A 71 9.08 -10.91 1.33
C LYS A 71 7.64 -10.46 1.14
N LEU A 72 7.36 -9.17 1.33
CA LEU A 72 6.05 -8.61 1.04
C LEU A 72 5.71 -8.76 -0.44
N TYR A 73 6.65 -8.38 -1.31
CA TYR A 73 6.44 -8.44 -2.76
C TYR A 73 6.23 -9.88 -3.22
N GLU A 74 7.07 -10.81 -2.77
CA GLU A 74 6.92 -12.23 -3.05
C GLU A 74 5.58 -12.78 -2.54
N ALA A 75 5.16 -12.42 -1.33
CA ALA A 75 3.88 -12.83 -0.79
C ALA A 75 2.70 -12.33 -1.63
N LEU A 76 2.75 -11.08 -2.09
CA LEU A 76 1.71 -10.51 -2.92
C LEU A 76 1.69 -11.14 -4.31
N VAL A 77 2.85 -11.36 -4.94
CA VAL A 77 2.97 -12.08 -6.24
C VAL A 77 2.40 -13.48 -6.12
N ASN A 78 2.84 -14.24 -5.11
CA ASN A 78 2.42 -15.63 -4.93
C ASN A 78 0.91 -15.78 -4.64
N LYS A 79 0.25 -14.73 -4.17
CA LYS A 79 -1.17 -14.76 -3.78
C LYS A 79 -2.09 -13.99 -4.73
N SER A 80 -1.52 -13.29 -5.69
CA SER A 80 -2.25 -12.55 -6.71
C SER A 80 -1.80 -12.99 -8.11
N ASN A 81 -2.52 -12.57 -9.13
CA ASN A 81 -2.11 -12.78 -10.53
C ASN A 81 -1.26 -11.61 -11.07
N LEU A 82 -0.68 -10.80 -10.16
CA LEU A 82 0.15 -9.66 -10.51
C LEU A 82 1.62 -10.05 -10.57
N THR A 83 2.36 -9.38 -11.43
CA THR A 83 3.81 -9.50 -11.47
C THR A 83 4.46 -8.64 -10.37
N LYS A 84 5.72 -8.92 -10.07
CA LYS A 84 6.52 -8.09 -9.15
C LYS A 84 6.60 -6.64 -9.65
N GLU A 85 6.66 -6.45 -10.95
CA GLU A 85 6.68 -5.13 -11.56
C GLU A 85 5.36 -4.36 -11.38
N ASP A 86 4.21 -5.03 -11.50
CA ASP A 86 2.91 -4.41 -11.25
C ASP A 86 2.81 -3.90 -9.80
N ILE A 87 3.26 -4.72 -8.84
CA ILE A 87 3.30 -4.35 -7.44
C ILE A 87 4.28 -3.19 -7.20
N PHE A 88 5.47 -3.23 -7.82
CA PHE A 88 6.45 -2.17 -7.72
C PHE A 88 5.94 -0.85 -8.27
N LYS A 89 5.23 -0.84 -9.39
CA LYS A 89 4.62 0.36 -9.99
C LYS A 89 3.62 1.06 -9.05
N MET A 90 2.94 0.33 -8.19
CA MET A 90 2.04 0.89 -7.19
C MET A 90 2.76 1.52 -6.00
N SER A 91 4.03 1.21 -5.80
CA SER A 91 4.82 1.77 -4.70
C SER A 91 5.41 3.14 -5.07
N LEU A 92 5.73 3.93 -4.06
CA LEU A 92 6.47 5.18 -4.24
C LEU A 92 7.93 4.95 -4.64
N ARG A 93 8.44 3.72 -4.49
CA ARG A 93 9.79 3.33 -4.93
C ARG A 93 9.91 3.33 -6.45
N SER A 94 8.82 3.20 -7.18
CA SER A 94 8.82 3.31 -8.64
C SER A 94 9.22 4.71 -9.14
N GLU A 95 9.20 5.72 -8.26
CA GLU A 95 9.61 7.09 -8.57
C GLU A 95 11.12 7.34 -8.34
N GLU A 96 11.86 6.31 -7.88
CA GLU A 96 13.30 6.40 -7.72
C GLU A 96 13.99 6.58 -9.07
N GLY A 97 14.92 7.51 -9.14
CA GLY A 97 15.57 7.94 -10.38
C GLY A 97 14.85 9.07 -11.11
N PHE A 98 13.58 9.32 -10.81
CA PHE A 98 12.80 10.42 -11.38
C PHE A 98 12.54 11.54 -10.36
N LEU A 99 11.92 11.24 -9.22
CA LEU A 99 11.62 12.23 -8.18
C LEU A 99 12.71 12.32 -7.11
N TYR A 100 13.47 11.26 -6.92
CA TYR A 100 14.53 11.20 -5.91
C TYR A 100 15.55 10.11 -6.25
N ILE A 101 16.72 10.20 -5.61
CA ILE A 101 17.76 9.17 -5.69
C ILE A 101 17.96 8.59 -4.29
N CYS A 102 17.82 7.29 -4.17
CA CYS A 102 17.96 6.59 -2.91
C CYS A 102 18.84 5.34 -3.08
N ASN A 103 20.13 5.52 -2.92
CA ASN A 103 21.10 4.43 -3.02
C ASN A 103 20.89 3.40 -1.89
N ASN A 104 20.10 2.35 -2.16
CA ASN A 104 19.85 1.21 -1.27
C ASN A 104 19.31 1.56 0.13
N CYS A 105 18.59 2.64 0.30
CA CYS A 105 18.02 2.98 1.59
C CYS A 105 16.76 2.14 1.89
N LEU A 106 16.78 1.43 3.00
CA LEU A 106 15.59 0.73 3.55
C LEU A 106 14.50 1.71 3.98
N TYR A 107 14.91 2.91 4.38
CA TYR A 107 14.02 4.00 4.80
C TYR A 107 14.28 5.23 3.96
N PRO A 108 13.26 6.00 3.62
CA PRO A 108 13.47 7.22 2.86
C PRO A 108 14.37 8.17 3.66
N PRO A 109 15.43 8.72 3.04
CA PRO A 109 16.19 9.81 3.62
C PRO A 109 15.31 10.97 4.03
N ASN A 110 15.81 11.86 4.91
CA ASN A 110 15.04 13.00 5.40
C ASN A 110 14.60 13.93 4.26
N GLU A 111 15.37 14.02 3.19
CA GLU A 111 15.04 14.81 2.00
C GLU A 111 13.79 14.25 1.30
N ILE A 112 13.68 12.94 1.18
CA ILE A 112 12.51 12.30 0.57
C ILE A 112 11.28 12.43 1.47
N ARG A 113 11.48 12.48 2.77
CA ARG A 113 10.39 12.75 3.73
C ARG A 113 9.74 14.11 3.51
N ARG A 114 10.44 15.05 2.90
CA ARG A 114 9.91 16.36 2.52
C ARG A 114 9.13 16.33 1.21
N LEU A 115 9.41 15.38 0.34
CA LEU A 115 8.70 15.21 -0.95
C LEU A 115 7.44 14.37 -0.82
N VAL A 116 7.45 13.41 0.11
CA VAL A 116 6.35 12.48 0.34
C VAL A 116 5.83 12.68 1.77
N ASP A 117 4.62 13.17 1.89
CA ASP A 117 4.02 13.41 3.20
C ASP A 117 3.89 12.10 3.99
N LYS A 118 4.47 12.11 5.18
CA LYS A 118 4.57 10.93 6.03
C LYS A 118 3.76 10.97 7.29
N ARG A 119 3.46 12.15 7.78
CA ARG A 119 3.22 12.28 9.21
C ARG A 119 2.40 13.45 9.63
N ASN A 120 1.57 13.92 8.79
CA ASN A 120 0.60 14.78 9.38
C ASN A 120 -0.38 13.90 10.14
N HIS A 121 -0.60 14.23 11.36
CA HIS A 121 -1.52 13.58 12.28
C HIS A 121 -2.96 13.43 11.74
N TYR A 122 -3.18 13.86 10.52
CA TYR A 122 -4.47 14.03 9.87
C TYR A 122 -4.76 13.05 8.72
N GLY A 123 -3.81 12.22 8.33
CA GLY A 123 -4.04 11.22 7.28
C GLY A 123 -3.50 11.64 5.90
N LEU A 124 -3.83 10.83 4.91
CA LEU A 124 -3.35 11.05 3.54
C LEU A 124 -4.22 12.09 2.82
N MET A 125 -3.57 13.00 2.10
CA MET A 125 -4.25 13.97 1.24
C MET A 125 -5.08 13.26 0.16
N TYR A 126 -6.20 13.87 -0.23
CA TYR A 126 -7.04 13.39 -1.30
C TYR A 126 -7.88 14.54 -1.91
N CYS A 127 -8.37 14.31 -3.12
CA CYS A 127 -9.37 15.17 -3.75
C CYS A 127 -10.76 14.61 -3.48
N PRO A 128 -11.65 15.31 -2.76
CA PRO A 128 -12.99 14.81 -2.46
C PRO A 128 -13.84 14.62 -3.71
N LYS A 129 -13.69 15.49 -4.73
CA LYS A 129 -14.40 15.32 -5.99
C LYS A 129 -13.94 14.10 -6.78
N CYS A 130 -12.62 13.81 -6.83
CA CYS A 130 -12.14 12.58 -7.45
C CYS A 130 -12.75 11.35 -6.76
N LEU A 131 -12.74 11.31 -5.41
CA LEU A 131 -13.30 10.17 -4.69
C LEU A 131 -14.82 10.03 -4.88
N ALA A 132 -15.54 11.13 -5.07
CA ALA A 132 -16.98 11.10 -5.32
C ALA A 132 -17.33 10.67 -6.76
N GLU A 133 -16.51 11.01 -7.75
CA GLU A 133 -16.72 10.68 -9.16
C GLU A 133 -16.22 9.27 -9.52
N ASP A 134 -15.16 8.80 -8.87
CA ASP A 134 -14.58 7.49 -9.14
C ASP A 134 -15.58 6.39 -8.72
N ARG A 135 -16.01 5.55 -9.66
CA ARG A 135 -16.93 4.41 -9.39
C ARG A 135 -16.37 3.47 -8.32
N ILE A 136 -15.07 3.30 -8.30
CA ILE A 136 -14.32 2.55 -7.29
C ILE A 136 -13.34 3.53 -6.65
N GLN A 137 -13.49 3.76 -5.36
CA GLN A 137 -12.64 4.68 -4.62
C GLN A 137 -11.25 4.07 -4.38
N TYR A 138 -10.21 4.83 -4.72
CA TYR A 138 -8.82 4.43 -4.49
C TYR A 138 -7.96 5.65 -4.22
N LYS A 139 -6.80 5.44 -3.57
CA LYS A 139 -5.81 6.49 -3.29
C LYS A 139 -4.79 6.55 -4.42
N LYS A 140 -4.59 7.76 -4.96
CA LYS A 140 -3.67 8.02 -6.07
C LYS A 140 -2.26 8.30 -5.54
N LYS A 141 -1.21 7.82 -6.22
CA LYS A 141 0.20 8.06 -5.83
C LYS A 141 0.53 9.55 -5.71
N LYS A 142 0.07 10.36 -6.66
CA LYS A 142 0.31 11.81 -6.67
C LYS A 142 -0.22 12.53 -5.44
N TRP A 143 -1.21 11.99 -4.74
CA TRP A 143 -1.71 12.57 -3.50
C TRP A 143 -0.74 12.41 -2.32
N ARG A 144 0.33 11.64 -2.49
CA ARG A 144 1.41 11.50 -1.53
C ARG A 144 2.52 12.54 -1.72
N TYR A 145 2.53 13.27 -2.84
CA TYR A 145 3.56 14.26 -3.12
C TYR A 145 3.21 15.60 -2.47
N GLN A 146 4.12 16.15 -1.65
CA GLN A 146 3.89 17.42 -0.96
C GLN A 146 3.73 18.62 -1.91
N PHE A 147 4.30 18.53 -3.10
CA PHE A 147 4.15 19.58 -4.12
C PHE A 147 2.84 19.48 -4.90
N TYR A 148 2.09 18.38 -4.78
CA TYR A 148 0.79 18.18 -5.43
C TYR A 148 -0.34 18.57 -4.45
N ASN A 149 -0.53 19.88 -4.27
CA ASN A 149 -1.50 20.42 -3.31
C ASN A 149 -2.86 20.73 -3.92
N VAL A 150 -2.93 20.81 -5.25
CA VAL A 150 -4.16 21.12 -5.99
C VAL A 150 -4.43 20.00 -6.96
N CYS A 151 -5.69 19.53 -6.97
CA CYS A 151 -6.16 18.55 -7.94
C CYS A 151 -6.22 19.20 -9.32
N THR A 152 -5.41 18.76 -10.26
CA THR A 152 -5.37 19.31 -11.62
C THR A 152 -6.63 19.03 -12.44
N LYS A 153 -7.44 18.04 -12.04
CA LYS A 153 -8.73 17.74 -12.69
C LYS A 153 -9.87 18.65 -12.20
N HIS A 154 -9.86 18.99 -10.90
CA HIS A 154 -10.99 19.69 -10.26
C HIS A 154 -10.64 21.09 -9.80
N GLU A 155 -9.38 21.50 -9.92
CA GLU A 155 -8.85 22.82 -9.54
C GLU A 155 -9.18 23.21 -8.08
N ILE A 156 -9.19 22.21 -7.19
CA ILE A 156 -9.43 22.41 -5.75
C ILE A 156 -8.23 21.91 -4.96
N PHE A 157 -8.01 22.49 -3.78
CA PHE A 157 -7.00 22.01 -2.85
C PHE A 157 -7.33 20.58 -2.40
N LEU A 158 -6.29 19.78 -2.26
CA LEU A 158 -6.40 18.48 -1.60
C LEU A 158 -6.70 18.70 -0.10
N THR A 159 -7.40 17.75 0.49
CA THR A 159 -7.72 17.75 1.92
C THR A 159 -7.28 16.44 2.57
N ASP A 160 -6.95 16.50 3.85
CA ASP A 160 -6.63 15.34 4.70
C ASP A 160 -7.76 15.02 5.69
N ARG A 161 -8.84 15.81 5.66
CA ARG A 161 -9.97 15.70 6.60
C ARG A 161 -11.27 15.46 5.87
N CYS A 162 -12.09 14.58 6.45
CA CYS A 162 -13.48 14.47 6.07
C CYS A 162 -14.25 15.62 6.75
N TRP A 163 -14.90 16.46 5.97
CA TRP A 163 -15.75 17.54 6.46
C TRP A 163 -17.18 17.00 6.58
N VAL A 164 -17.40 16.08 7.52
CA VAL A 164 -18.73 15.61 7.89
C VAL A 164 -19.02 16.04 9.31
#